data_ed812dcca9af172ee3d3c44bcfe8645c
#
_entry.id   ed812dcca9af172ee3d3c44bcfe8645c
#
_cell.length_a   1.000
_cell.length_b   1.000
_cell.length_c   1.000
_cell.angle_alpha   90.00
_cell.angle_beta   90.00
_cell.angle_gamma   90.00
#
_symmetry.space_group_name_H-M   'P 1'
#
loop_
_entity.id
_entity.type
_entity.pdbx_description
1 polymer ?
#
loop_
_entity_poly.entity_id
_entity_poly.type
_entity_poly.pdbx_seq_one_letter_code
_entity_poly.pdbx_strand_id
1 'polypeptide(L)'
;VLADEAIDAVIIGTPDHWHKHIAIEAMESGKDVYVEKPMVQKAEEGTELVAAQNRTKQILQVGSQRVSNVLYEYAKQLYESGRIGNLNMVEAWWDRNSAVGAWQYTIPSDASPETVDWDKFLGHAPKRSFDATRMFRWRNYQDYGTGVAGDLFVHLFSGLHFIVGSEGPTRIFATGGLRYWKDGRDVPDVMLGLYEYPATEAHPEFTLALRVNFADGAAAGSGFRFVGDEAVMSVGSRVGLTRRARPTSPGYTINTFSNETQKAFLDDYQSKYPTARQELTPTEEEFFSAPNGYSDTLDHFENFFNAIRTRQPVVEDANFGLRAAGPAVLSNVSYFEKKPMRWDPSRMQITM
;
A
#
# COMPACT_ATOMS: atom_id res chain seq x y z
N VAL A 1 -24.27 -19.93 -7.62
CA VAL A 1 -23.24 -19.19 -8.37
C VAL A 1 -22.14 -20.16 -8.80
N LEU A 2 -21.42 -20.83 -7.89
CA LEU A 2 -20.24 -21.65 -8.26
C LEU A 2 -20.58 -22.87 -9.12
N ALA A 3 -21.74 -23.49 -8.92
CA ALA A 3 -22.22 -24.65 -9.71
C ALA A 3 -22.86 -24.26 -11.03
N ASP A 4 -23.00 -22.98 -11.34
CA ASP A 4 -23.62 -22.50 -12.57
C ASP A 4 -22.58 -22.40 -13.69
N GLU A 5 -22.73 -23.24 -14.71
CA GLU A 5 -21.82 -23.31 -15.87
C GLU A 5 -21.88 -22.07 -16.76
N ALA A 6 -22.94 -21.27 -16.67
CA ALA A 6 -23.09 -20.04 -17.46
C ALA A 6 -22.30 -18.85 -16.88
N ILE A 7 -21.70 -19.01 -15.69
CA ILE A 7 -20.88 -18.00 -15.04
C ILE A 7 -19.41 -18.30 -15.27
N ASP A 8 -18.70 -17.43 -15.96
CA ASP A 8 -17.26 -17.57 -16.24
C ASP A 8 -16.39 -17.00 -15.13
N ALA A 9 -16.83 -15.92 -14.47
CA ALA A 9 -16.06 -15.21 -13.48
C ALA A 9 -16.91 -14.67 -12.33
N VAL A 10 -16.29 -14.45 -11.18
CA VAL A 10 -16.95 -13.87 -9.98
C VAL A 10 -16.18 -12.66 -9.47
N ILE A 11 -16.92 -11.68 -8.94
CA ILE A 11 -16.38 -10.53 -8.24
C ILE A 11 -16.72 -10.71 -6.74
N ILE A 12 -15.68 -10.72 -5.90
CA ILE A 12 -15.79 -10.94 -4.46
C ILE A 12 -15.58 -9.60 -3.75
N GLY A 13 -16.69 -9.03 -3.21
CA GLY A 13 -16.71 -7.80 -2.44
C GLY A 13 -17.28 -8.01 -1.03
N THR A 14 -17.13 -9.19 -0.48
CA THR A 14 -17.53 -9.54 0.89
C THR A 14 -16.63 -8.87 1.94
N PRO A 15 -16.91 -9.01 3.26
CA PRO A 15 -15.91 -8.70 4.27
C PRO A 15 -14.63 -9.55 4.13
N ASP A 16 -13.50 -9.01 4.61
CA ASP A 16 -12.15 -9.57 4.38
C ASP A 16 -12.01 -11.05 4.80
N HIS A 17 -12.67 -11.45 5.90
CA HIS A 17 -12.59 -12.83 6.40
C HIS A 17 -13.16 -13.88 5.44
N TRP A 18 -13.96 -13.47 4.44
CA TRP A 18 -14.51 -14.36 3.42
C TRP A 18 -13.66 -14.45 2.15
N HIS A 19 -12.75 -13.48 1.90
CA HIS A 19 -12.07 -13.36 0.62
C HIS A 19 -11.34 -14.63 0.20
N LYS A 20 -10.46 -15.15 1.05
CA LYS A 20 -9.70 -16.37 0.74
C LYS A 20 -10.60 -17.56 0.40
N HIS A 21 -11.60 -17.81 1.25
CA HIS A 21 -12.45 -19.00 1.12
C HIS A 21 -13.23 -18.98 -0.19
N ILE A 22 -13.92 -17.87 -0.48
CA ILE A 22 -14.71 -17.75 -1.70
C ILE A 22 -13.82 -17.76 -2.94
N ALA A 23 -12.65 -17.11 -2.90
CA ALA A 23 -11.75 -17.08 -4.04
C ALA A 23 -11.18 -18.47 -4.37
N ILE A 24 -10.78 -19.26 -3.39
CA ILE A 24 -10.30 -20.64 -3.60
C ILE A 24 -11.43 -21.51 -4.17
N GLU A 25 -12.61 -21.52 -3.55
CA GLU A 25 -13.75 -22.30 -4.01
C GLU A 25 -14.17 -21.91 -5.45
N ALA A 26 -14.14 -20.63 -5.77
CA ALA A 26 -14.45 -20.16 -7.12
C ALA A 26 -13.46 -20.66 -8.16
N MET A 27 -12.15 -20.53 -7.90
CA MET A 27 -11.12 -21.03 -8.80
C MET A 27 -11.17 -22.56 -8.95
N GLU A 28 -11.43 -23.31 -7.86
CA GLU A 28 -11.59 -24.76 -7.90
C GLU A 28 -12.85 -25.19 -8.66
N SER A 29 -13.87 -24.32 -8.74
CA SER A 29 -15.06 -24.50 -9.56
C SER A 29 -14.87 -24.02 -11.02
N GLY A 30 -13.64 -23.69 -11.41
CA GLY A 30 -13.31 -23.27 -12.77
C GLY A 30 -13.68 -21.81 -13.09
N LYS A 31 -13.93 -20.95 -12.11
CA LYS A 31 -14.27 -19.55 -12.29
C LYS A 31 -13.02 -18.67 -12.17
N ASP A 32 -12.92 -17.67 -13.05
CA ASP A 32 -11.98 -16.58 -12.87
C ASP A 32 -12.45 -15.65 -11.74
N VAL A 33 -11.52 -14.99 -11.05
CA VAL A 33 -11.81 -14.29 -9.80
C VAL A 33 -11.27 -12.87 -9.81
N TYR A 34 -12.14 -11.91 -9.51
CA TYR A 34 -11.75 -10.60 -9.00
C TYR A 34 -12.04 -10.57 -7.50
N VAL A 35 -11.04 -10.40 -6.68
CA VAL A 35 -11.21 -10.33 -5.22
C VAL A 35 -10.82 -8.95 -4.71
N GLU A 36 -11.71 -8.30 -3.93
CA GLU A 36 -11.37 -7.03 -3.29
C GLU A 36 -10.18 -7.17 -2.34
N LYS A 37 -9.46 -6.07 -2.20
CA LYS A 37 -8.32 -5.96 -1.27
C LYS A 37 -8.82 -5.76 0.19
N PRO A 38 -8.05 -6.20 1.18
CA PRO A 38 -6.91 -7.11 1.07
C PRO A 38 -7.39 -8.51 0.68
N MET A 39 -6.64 -9.21 -0.15
CA MET A 39 -7.06 -10.54 -0.63
C MET A 39 -7.14 -11.59 0.47
N VAL A 40 -6.60 -11.32 1.65
CA VAL A 40 -6.58 -12.21 2.83
C VAL A 40 -6.76 -11.40 4.11
N GLN A 41 -7.32 -12.03 5.14
CA GLN A 41 -7.43 -11.43 6.47
C GLN A 41 -6.16 -11.64 7.32
N LYS A 42 -5.43 -12.75 7.09
CA LYS A 42 -4.19 -13.10 7.77
C LYS A 42 -3.10 -13.43 6.77
N ALA A 43 -1.86 -13.10 7.07
CA ALA A 43 -0.73 -13.31 6.16
C ALA A 43 -0.54 -14.79 5.78
N GLU A 44 -0.78 -15.70 6.71
CA GLU A 44 -0.63 -17.16 6.53
C GLU A 44 -1.63 -17.73 5.50
N GLU A 45 -2.75 -17.07 5.31
CA GLU A 45 -3.77 -17.48 4.34
C GLU A 45 -3.33 -17.29 2.88
N GLY A 46 -2.39 -16.40 2.65
CA GLY A 46 -2.01 -15.98 1.31
C GLY A 46 -1.34 -17.09 0.50
N THR A 47 -0.53 -17.93 1.14
CA THR A 47 0.15 -19.05 0.46
C THR A 47 -0.83 -20.08 -0.08
N GLU A 48 -1.95 -20.31 0.60
CA GLU A 48 -3.01 -21.21 0.12
C GLU A 48 -3.70 -20.64 -1.12
N LEU A 49 -3.98 -19.34 -1.12
CA LEU A 49 -4.61 -18.65 -2.26
C LEU A 49 -3.69 -18.64 -3.49
N VAL A 50 -2.40 -18.34 -3.29
CA VAL A 50 -1.37 -18.42 -4.35
C VAL A 50 -1.27 -19.84 -4.91
N ALA A 51 -1.26 -20.85 -4.03
CA ALA A 51 -1.21 -22.26 -4.45
C ALA A 51 -2.47 -22.66 -5.23
N ALA A 52 -3.65 -22.17 -4.85
CA ALA A 52 -4.89 -22.42 -5.56
C ALA A 52 -4.87 -21.83 -6.98
N GLN A 53 -4.45 -20.57 -7.13
CA GLN A 53 -4.27 -19.95 -8.46
C GLN A 53 -3.29 -20.73 -9.31
N ASN A 54 -2.14 -21.12 -8.76
CA ASN A 54 -1.12 -21.88 -9.49
C ASN A 54 -1.62 -23.26 -9.93
N ARG A 55 -2.46 -23.93 -9.12
CA ARG A 55 -3.03 -25.25 -9.41
C ARG A 55 -4.13 -25.17 -10.46
N THR A 56 -5.05 -24.24 -10.31
CA THR A 56 -6.24 -24.14 -11.16
C THR A 56 -5.97 -23.42 -12.48
N LYS A 57 -4.93 -22.56 -12.55
CA LYS A 57 -4.62 -21.67 -13.68
C LYS A 57 -5.73 -20.68 -14.02
N GLN A 58 -6.66 -20.47 -13.09
CA GLN A 58 -7.66 -19.42 -13.25
C GLN A 58 -7.04 -18.03 -13.11
N ILE A 59 -7.63 -17.07 -13.81
CA ILE A 59 -7.27 -15.66 -13.64
C ILE A 59 -7.76 -15.23 -12.25
N LEU A 60 -6.86 -14.68 -11.45
CA LEU A 60 -7.21 -13.98 -10.21
C LEU A 60 -6.58 -12.59 -10.27
N GLN A 61 -7.42 -11.57 -10.10
CA GLN A 61 -6.98 -10.19 -9.94
C GLN A 61 -7.43 -9.64 -8.59
N VAL A 62 -6.50 -8.99 -7.88
CA VAL A 62 -6.78 -8.32 -6.62
C VAL A 62 -7.23 -6.88 -6.88
N GLY A 63 -8.24 -6.42 -6.15
CA GLY A 63 -8.90 -5.12 -6.32
C GLY A 63 -8.11 -3.92 -5.79
N SER A 64 -6.80 -3.84 -6.05
CA SER A 64 -5.98 -2.66 -5.72
C SER A 64 -5.87 -1.74 -6.94
N GLN A 65 -6.97 -1.10 -7.32
CA GLN A 65 -7.17 -0.37 -8.59
C GLN A 65 -6.05 0.62 -8.94
N ARG A 66 -5.36 1.16 -7.93
CA ARG A 66 -4.29 2.15 -8.09
C ARG A 66 -3.11 1.66 -8.92
N VAL A 67 -2.83 0.35 -8.97
CA VAL A 67 -1.75 -0.21 -9.80
C VAL A 67 -2.03 -0.13 -11.29
N SER A 68 -3.29 0.12 -11.69
CA SER A 68 -3.68 0.41 -13.07
C SER A 68 -3.71 1.92 -13.39
N ASN A 69 -3.29 2.78 -12.45
CA ASN A 69 -3.38 4.23 -12.59
C ASN A 69 -2.22 4.77 -13.45
N VAL A 70 -2.54 5.58 -14.45
CA VAL A 70 -1.53 6.21 -15.34
C VAL A 70 -0.50 7.06 -14.58
N LEU A 71 -0.87 7.58 -13.39
CA LEU A 71 0.07 8.30 -12.54
C LEU A 71 1.13 7.36 -11.94
N TYR A 72 0.73 6.14 -11.56
CA TYR A 72 1.67 5.15 -11.03
C TYR A 72 2.56 4.59 -12.14
N GLU A 73 1.99 4.38 -13.33
CA GLU A 73 2.78 3.99 -14.51
C GLU A 73 3.82 5.06 -14.87
N TYR A 74 3.43 6.33 -14.88
CA TYR A 74 4.37 7.43 -15.12
C TYR A 74 5.43 7.55 -14.01
N ALA A 75 5.04 7.37 -12.75
CA ALA A 75 5.98 7.37 -11.62
C ALA A 75 7.00 6.22 -11.74
N LYS A 76 6.55 5.04 -12.16
CA LYS A 76 7.41 3.89 -12.45
C LYS A 76 8.43 4.21 -13.54
N GLN A 77 8.00 4.77 -14.66
CA GLN A 77 8.89 5.20 -15.75
C GLN A 77 9.92 6.23 -15.28
N LEU A 78 9.51 7.20 -14.45
CA LEU A 78 10.44 8.16 -13.85
C LEU A 78 11.46 7.48 -12.93
N TYR A 79 11.03 6.52 -12.11
CA TYR A 79 11.89 5.76 -11.24
C TYR A 79 12.91 4.93 -12.04
N GLU A 80 12.43 4.14 -13.01
CA GLU A 80 13.24 3.30 -13.88
C GLU A 80 14.24 4.09 -14.73
N SER A 81 13.92 5.35 -15.08
CA SER A 81 14.84 6.24 -15.79
C SER A 81 15.99 6.78 -14.93
N GLY A 82 16.03 6.47 -13.62
CA GLY A 82 17.09 6.89 -12.69
C GLY A 82 17.04 8.37 -12.32
N ARG A 83 15.98 9.10 -12.64
CA ARG A 83 15.90 10.56 -12.46
C ARG A 83 15.89 11.03 -11.01
N ILE A 84 15.60 10.16 -10.05
CA ILE A 84 15.70 10.48 -8.61
C ILE A 84 17.07 10.13 -8.01
N GLY A 85 17.94 9.46 -8.78
CA GLY A 85 19.18 8.88 -8.25
C GLY A 85 18.90 7.63 -7.41
N ASN A 86 19.71 7.38 -6.38
CA ASN A 86 19.54 6.25 -5.48
C ASN A 86 18.41 6.52 -4.47
N LEU A 87 17.36 5.71 -4.50
CA LEU A 87 16.29 5.75 -3.52
C LEU A 87 16.85 5.43 -2.12
N ASN A 88 16.51 6.22 -1.11
CA ASN A 88 16.94 6.01 0.28
C ASN A 88 15.80 6.00 1.29
N MET A 89 14.68 6.67 0.98
CA MET A 89 13.49 6.71 1.84
C MET A 89 12.22 6.87 1.02
N VAL A 90 11.13 6.25 1.48
CA VAL A 90 9.78 6.53 0.99
C VAL A 90 8.89 6.91 2.17
N GLU A 91 8.13 7.97 2.00
CA GLU A 91 7.04 8.35 2.88
C GLU A 91 5.74 8.15 2.14
N ALA A 92 4.73 7.55 2.79
CA ALA A 92 3.41 7.41 2.20
C ALA A 92 2.31 7.58 3.24
N TRP A 93 1.16 8.07 2.79
CA TRP A 93 0.06 8.34 3.71
C TRP A 93 -1.30 8.13 3.05
N TRP A 94 -2.31 7.84 3.90
CA TRP A 94 -3.71 7.82 3.53
C TRP A 94 -4.55 8.38 4.68
N ASP A 95 -4.75 9.69 4.67
CA ASP A 95 -5.45 10.38 5.74
C ASP A 95 -6.91 10.65 5.35
N ARG A 96 -7.81 10.61 6.33
CA ARG A 96 -9.25 10.86 6.20
C ARG A 96 -9.72 11.79 7.31
N ASN A 97 -10.84 12.49 7.10
CA ASN A 97 -11.38 13.44 8.07
C ASN A 97 -12.92 13.46 8.14
N SER A 98 -13.57 12.40 7.66
CA SER A 98 -15.02 12.32 7.63
C SER A 98 -15.55 11.04 8.30
N ALA A 99 -16.80 11.07 8.76
CA ALA A 99 -17.45 9.91 9.35
C ALA A 99 -17.52 8.73 8.36
N VAL A 100 -17.88 8.98 7.10
CA VAL A 100 -17.90 7.94 6.05
C VAL A 100 -16.47 7.41 5.81
N GLY A 101 -15.47 8.29 5.76
CA GLY A 101 -14.07 7.89 5.65
C GLY A 101 -13.59 7.02 6.82
N ALA A 102 -14.16 7.22 8.01
CA ALA A 102 -13.86 6.41 9.20
C ALA A 102 -14.82 5.21 9.37
N TRP A 103 -15.50 4.80 8.29
CA TRP A 103 -16.40 3.64 8.25
C TRP A 103 -17.64 3.75 9.13
N GLN A 104 -18.11 4.98 9.38
CA GLN A 104 -19.38 5.24 10.06
C GLN A 104 -20.56 5.11 9.09
N TYR A 105 -20.72 3.93 8.49
CA TYR A 105 -21.78 3.66 7.52
C TYR A 105 -23.16 3.64 8.18
N THR A 106 -24.17 4.03 7.42
CA THR A 106 -25.57 4.02 7.85
C THR A 106 -26.04 2.58 8.09
N ILE A 107 -26.75 2.37 9.17
CA ILE A 107 -27.37 1.09 9.49
C ILE A 107 -28.85 1.19 9.15
N PRO A 108 -29.41 0.30 8.30
CA PRO A 108 -30.84 0.27 8.00
C PRO A 108 -31.67 0.05 9.26
N SER A 109 -32.80 0.74 9.39
CA SER A 109 -33.63 0.65 10.57
C SER A 109 -34.37 -0.70 10.71
N ASP A 110 -34.45 -1.47 9.64
CA ASP A 110 -35.03 -2.81 9.58
C ASP A 110 -34.00 -3.94 9.72
N ALA A 111 -32.73 -3.59 9.98
CA ALA A 111 -31.69 -4.58 10.21
C ALA A 111 -31.99 -5.42 11.46
N SER A 112 -32.28 -6.69 11.26
CA SER A 112 -32.68 -7.63 12.31
C SER A 112 -32.27 -9.06 11.96
N PRO A 113 -32.37 -10.02 12.90
CA PRO A 113 -32.14 -11.43 12.59
C PRO A 113 -33.05 -12.01 11.50
N GLU A 114 -34.21 -11.41 11.28
CA GLU A 114 -35.20 -11.83 10.28
C GLU A 114 -34.82 -11.34 8.87
N THR A 115 -34.10 -10.20 8.79
CA THR A 115 -33.70 -9.58 7.50
C THR A 115 -32.24 -9.86 7.11
N VAL A 116 -31.47 -10.42 8.03
CA VAL A 116 -30.03 -10.68 7.86
C VAL A 116 -29.69 -12.15 8.16
N ASP A 117 -29.10 -12.85 7.22
CA ASP A 117 -28.53 -14.19 7.46
C ASP A 117 -27.21 -14.05 8.23
N TRP A 118 -27.33 -13.82 9.54
CA TRP A 118 -26.22 -13.54 10.42
C TRP A 118 -25.22 -14.70 10.53
N ASP A 119 -25.71 -15.93 10.49
CA ASP A 119 -24.84 -17.11 10.56
C ASP A 119 -23.96 -17.24 9.31
N LYS A 120 -24.51 -16.93 8.13
CA LYS A 120 -23.71 -16.87 6.89
C LYS A 120 -22.73 -15.68 6.90
N PHE A 121 -23.16 -14.52 7.42
CA PHE A 121 -22.23 -13.40 7.57
C PHE A 121 -21.03 -13.79 8.45
N LEU A 122 -21.27 -14.38 9.61
CA LEU A 122 -20.21 -14.82 10.53
C LEU A 122 -19.29 -15.87 9.90
N GLY A 123 -19.87 -16.88 9.24
CA GLY A 123 -19.07 -17.99 8.70
C GLY A 123 -18.19 -18.64 9.75
N HIS A 124 -16.89 -18.54 9.58
CA HIS A 124 -15.85 -19.04 10.50
C HIS A 124 -15.42 -18.04 11.59
N ALA A 125 -15.93 -16.81 11.55
CA ALA A 125 -15.69 -15.83 12.61
C ALA A 125 -16.33 -16.26 13.94
N PRO A 126 -15.88 -15.73 15.09
CA PRO A 126 -16.44 -16.07 16.39
C PRO A 126 -17.96 -15.91 16.46
N LYS A 127 -18.67 -16.93 16.92
CA LYS A 127 -20.14 -16.91 17.04
C LYS A 127 -20.58 -15.86 18.06
N ARG A 128 -21.53 -15.02 17.66
CA ARG A 128 -22.11 -13.93 18.44
C ARG A 128 -23.59 -13.79 18.16
N SER A 129 -24.35 -13.21 19.07
CA SER A 129 -25.70 -12.72 18.79
C SER A 129 -25.66 -11.65 17.70
N PHE A 130 -26.74 -11.51 16.96
CA PHE A 130 -26.87 -10.49 15.92
C PHE A 130 -26.52 -9.09 16.44
N ASP A 131 -25.71 -8.39 15.68
CA ASP A 131 -25.28 -7.02 15.95
C ASP A 131 -25.20 -6.26 14.61
N ALA A 132 -26.18 -5.39 14.38
CA ALA A 132 -26.25 -4.60 13.15
C ALA A 132 -25.02 -3.68 12.96
N THR A 133 -24.47 -3.16 14.08
CA THR A 133 -23.26 -2.32 14.00
C THR A 133 -22.09 -3.13 13.48
N ARG A 134 -21.89 -4.33 13.98
CA ARG A 134 -20.81 -5.22 13.51
C ARG A 134 -20.97 -5.64 12.06
N MET A 135 -22.22 -5.83 11.60
CA MET A 135 -22.45 -6.17 10.21
C MET A 135 -22.18 -4.99 9.27
N PHE A 136 -22.83 -3.85 9.49
CA PHE A 136 -22.77 -2.73 8.55
C PHE A 136 -21.49 -1.89 8.67
N ARG A 137 -20.76 -2.03 9.78
CA ARG A 137 -19.47 -1.38 10.04
C ARG A 137 -18.37 -2.40 10.30
N TRP A 138 -18.40 -3.53 9.60
CA TRP A 138 -17.54 -4.69 9.82
C TRP A 138 -16.03 -4.37 9.77
N ARG A 139 -15.63 -3.36 8.99
CA ARG A 139 -14.22 -2.90 8.93
C ARG A 139 -13.68 -2.39 10.26
N ASN A 140 -14.56 -2.06 11.19
CA ASN A 140 -14.20 -1.61 12.53
C ASN A 140 -13.86 -2.75 13.49
N TYR A 141 -13.98 -4.02 13.05
CA TYR A 141 -13.83 -5.18 13.91
C TYR A 141 -12.86 -6.20 13.32
N GLN A 142 -11.88 -6.63 14.14
CA GLN A 142 -10.86 -7.62 13.75
C GLN A 142 -11.44 -8.99 13.38
N ASP A 143 -12.64 -9.31 13.89
CA ASP A 143 -13.32 -10.56 13.54
C ASP A 143 -13.64 -10.67 12.04
N TYR A 144 -13.80 -9.55 11.34
CA TYR A 144 -14.31 -9.50 9.96
C TYR A 144 -13.40 -8.75 8.99
N GLY A 145 -12.68 -7.75 9.50
CA GLY A 145 -11.85 -6.85 8.73
C GLY A 145 -10.41 -6.82 9.20
N THR A 146 -9.62 -6.05 8.49
CA THR A 146 -8.17 -5.90 8.73
C THR A 146 -7.79 -4.50 9.21
N GLY A 147 -8.80 -3.68 9.59
CA GLY A 147 -8.58 -2.33 10.08
C GLY A 147 -7.81 -1.44 9.09
N VAL A 148 -7.25 -0.34 9.59
CA VAL A 148 -6.57 0.66 8.75
C VAL A 148 -5.34 0.12 8.03
N ALA A 149 -4.65 -0.88 8.58
CA ALA A 149 -3.48 -1.46 7.94
C ALA A 149 -3.88 -2.31 6.72
N GLY A 150 -4.72 -3.32 6.87
CA GLY A 150 -5.12 -4.16 5.75
C GLY A 150 -5.98 -3.42 4.73
N ASP A 151 -6.83 -2.47 5.17
CA ASP A 151 -7.70 -1.73 4.25
C ASP A 151 -6.97 -0.62 3.46
N LEU A 152 -5.99 0.06 4.07
CA LEU A 152 -5.34 1.23 3.46
C LEU A 152 -3.84 1.07 3.22
N PHE A 153 -3.06 0.49 4.13
CA PHE A 153 -1.65 0.25 3.87
C PHE A 153 -1.46 -0.68 2.68
N VAL A 154 -2.38 -1.63 2.43
CA VAL A 154 -2.31 -2.51 1.26
C VAL A 154 -2.23 -1.73 -0.05
N HIS A 155 -3.00 -0.65 -0.21
CA HIS A 155 -2.91 0.21 -1.40
C HIS A 155 -1.56 0.93 -1.52
N LEU A 156 -1.00 1.32 -0.37
CA LEU A 156 0.32 1.98 -0.34
C LEU A 156 1.43 0.97 -0.64
N PHE A 157 1.33 -0.27 -0.15
CA PHE A 157 2.26 -1.33 -0.53
C PHE A 157 2.14 -1.71 -2.00
N SER A 158 0.92 -1.94 -2.52
CA SER A 158 0.72 -2.24 -3.95
C SER A 158 1.32 -1.14 -4.83
N GLY A 159 1.05 0.13 -4.52
CA GLY A 159 1.58 1.25 -5.28
C GLY A 159 3.10 1.37 -5.22
N LEU A 160 3.68 1.22 -4.02
CA LEU A 160 5.13 1.22 -3.85
C LEU A 160 5.78 0.08 -4.64
N HIS A 161 5.30 -1.16 -4.44
CA HIS A 161 5.87 -2.33 -5.09
C HIS A 161 5.77 -2.25 -6.62
N PHE A 162 4.66 -1.72 -7.13
CA PHE A 162 4.49 -1.49 -8.56
C PHE A 162 5.48 -0.47 -9.12
N ILE A 163 5.69 0.65 -8.42
CA ILE A 163 6.55 1.75 -8.89
C ILE A 163 8.03 1.36 -8.85
N VAL A 164 8.50 0.73 -7.76
CA VAL A 164 9.94 0.44 -7.58
C VAL A 164 10.33 -1.00 -7.89
N GLY A 165 9.38 -1.86 -8.28
CA GLY A 165 9.64 -3.28 -8.57
C GLY A 165 10.01 -4.10 -7.33
N SER A 166 9.51 -3.74 -6.15
CA SER A 166 9.89 -4.41 -4.90
C SER A 166 9.07 -5.67 -4.61
N GLU A 167 9.69 -6.64 -3.95
CA GLU A 167 9.02 -7.83 -3.42
C GLU A 167 8.49 -7.67 -1.99
N GLY A 168 8.94 -6.64 -1.26
CA GLY A 168 8.46 -6.34 0.08
C GLY A 168 9.57 -6.10 1.12
N PRO A 169 9.19 -5.67 2.33
CA PRO A 169 10.13 -5.41 3.43
C PRO A 169 10.55 -6.71 4.12
N THR A 170 11.69 -6.66 4.83
CA THR A 170 12.16 -7.76 5.69
C THR A 170 11.80 -7.53 7.17
N ARG A 171 11.53 -6.28 7.56
CA ARG A 171 11.17 -5.91 8.93
C ARG A 171 10.03 -4.91 8.93
N ILE A 172 9.11 -5.13 9.87
CA ILE A 172 7.85 -4.40 9.99
C ILE A 172 7.69 -3.99 11.44
N PHE A 173 7.49 -2.69 11.70
CA PHE A 173 7.13 -2.16 13.00
C PHE A 173 5.98 -1.19 12.85
N ALA A 174 4.91 -1.38 13.63
CA ALA A 174 3.76 -0.50 13.62
C ALA A 174 3.36 -0.06 15.02
N THR A 175 2.88 1.17 15.12
CA THR A 175 2.36 1.80 16.33
C THR A 175 1.15 2.68 15.99
N GLY A 176 0.36 3.05 17.00
CA GLY A 176 -0.84 3.86 16.76
C GLY A 176 -1.80 3.84 17.93
N GLY A 177 -3.08 3.89 17.63
CA GLY A 177 -4.12 3.76 18.67
C GLY A 177 -5.47 4.27 18.22
N LEU A 178 -6.47 4.02 19.07
CA LEU A 178 -7.80 4.59 18.95
C LEU A 178 -7.79 5.99 19.58
N ARG A 179 -7.69 7.02 18.76
CA ARG A 179 -7.47 8.40 19.19
C ARG A 179 -8.74 9.23 19.19
N TYR A 180 -9.57 9.10 18.15
CA TYR A 180 -10.74 9.93 17.94
C TYR A 180 -12.05 9.13 17.89
N TRP A 181 -12.18 8.11 17.03
CA TRP A 181 -13.43 7.37 16.76
C TRP A 181 -13.70 6.29 17.82
N LYS A 182 -14.05 6.72 19.04
CA LYS A 182 -14.34 5.83 20.19
C LYS A 182 -15.78 5.29 20.15
N ASP A 183 -16.11 4.58 19.10
CA ASP A 183 -17.44 4.10 18.73
C ASP A 183 -17.67 2.60 18.99
N GLY A 184 -16.79 1.98 19.78
CA GLY A 184 -16.84 0.55 20.09
C GLY A 184 -16.04 -0.33 19.12
N ARG A 185 -15.29 0.27 18.16
CA ARG A 185 -14.37 -0.47 17.30
C ARG A 185 -13.20 -1.04 18.09
N ASP A 186 -12.65 -2.16 17.60
CA ASP A 186 -11.45 -2.79 18.19
C ASP A 186 -10.18 -2.64 17.33
N VAL A 187 -10.26 -1.82 16.29
CA VAL A 187 -9.12 -1.44 15.42
C VAL A 187 -8.72 0.02 15.66
N PRO A 188 -7.44 0.37 15.48
CA PRO A 188 -6.99 1.76 15.61
C PRO A 188 -7.56 2.65 14.50
N ASP A 189 -7.69 3.93 14.76
CA ASP A 189 -8.04 4.98 13.79
C ASP A 189 -6.84 5.84 13.36
N VAL A 190 -5.70 5.68 14.08
CA VAL A 190 -4.40 6.23 13.72
C VAL A 190 -3.36 5.11 13.78
N MET A 191 -2.61 4.92 12.70
CA MET A 191 -1.51 3.96 12.65
C MET A 191 -0.34 4.53 11.85
N LEU A 192 0.86 4.28 12.37
CA LEU A 192 2.13 4.53 11.71
C LEU A 192 2.89 3.22 11.58
N GLY A 193 3.59 3.04 10.46
CA GLY A 193 4.44 1.89 10.22
C GLY A 193 5.81 2.29 9.70
N LEU A 194 6.84 1.55 10.12
CA LEU A 194 8.22 1.64 9.62
C LEU A 194 8.64 0.28 9.07
N TYR A 195 9.22 0.29 7.87
CA TYR A 195 9.54 -0.93 7.14
C TYR A 195 10.94 -0.82 6.54
N GLU A 196 11.73 -1.88 6.69
CA GLU A 196 13.08 -1.97 6.13
C GLU A 196 13.04 -2.83 4.86
N TYR A 197 13.47 -2.25 3.76
CA TYR A 197 13.58 -2.90 2.45
C TYR A 197 15.04 -3.22 2.15
N PRO A 198 15.38 -4.49 1.87
CA PRO A 198 16.74 -4.86 1.50
C PRO A 198 17.09 -4.36 0.10
N ALA A 199 18.37 -4.24 -0.21
CA ALA A 199 18.81 -4.03 -1.58
C ALA A 199 18.45 -5.24 -2.47
N THR A 200 18.00 -4.95 -3.69
CA THR A 200 17.68 -5.94 -4.74
C THR A 200 18.24 -5.47 -6.08
N GLU A 201 17.99 -6.20 -7.15
CA GLU A 201 18.34 -5.74 -8.50
C GLU A 201 17.51 -4.52 -8.94
N ALA A 202 16.27 -4.40 -8.42
CA ALA A 202 15.35 -3.33 -8.80
C ALA A 202 15.55 -2.03 -8.01
N HIS A 203 16.07 -2.12 -6.79
CA HIS A 203 16.22 -0.94 -5.92
C HIS A 203 17.33 -1.13 -4.87
N PRO A 204 17.99 -0.05 -4.40
CA PRO A 204 18.88 -0.07 -3.25
C PRO A 204 18.09 -0.38 -1.97
N GLU A 205 18.76 -0.56 -0.84
CA GLU A 205 18.11 -0.60 0.47
C GLU A 205 17.47 0.76 0.79
N PHE A 206 16.28 0.74 1.36
CA PHE A 206 15.58 1.95 1.79
C PHE A 206 14.65 1.69 2.97
N THR A 207 14.25 2.77 3.64
CA THR A 207 13.23 2.73 4.69
C THR A 207 11.92 3.33 4.19
N LEU A 208 10.80 2.64 4.44
CA LEU A 208 9.46 3.15 4.20
C LEU A 208 8.82 3.58 5.52
N ALA A 209 8.24 4.78 5.53
CA ALA A 209 7.37 5.27 6.60
C ALA A 209 5.93 5.40 6.07
N LEU A 210 5.00 4.68 6.67
CA LEU A 210 3.56 4.77 6.36
C LEU A 210 2.79 5.43 7.49
N ARG A 211 1.72 6.15 7.15
CA ARG A 211 0.72 6.59 8.12
C ARG A 211 -0.70 6.54 7.56
N VAL A 212 -1.64 6.29 8.46
CA VAL A 212 -3.08 6.51 8.28
C VAL A 212 -3.59 7.26 9.50
N ASN A 213 -4.38 8.31 9.25
CA ASN A 213 -5.07 9.06 10.29
C ASN A 213 -6.52 9.31 9.83
N PHE A 214 -7.51 8.80 10.57
CA PHE A 214 -8.93 8.98 10.27
C PHE A 214 -9.56 10.23 10.86
N ALA A 215 -8.76 11.05 11.52
CA ALA A 215 -9.17 12.32 12.10
C ALA A 215 -8.15 13.43 11.78
N ASP A 216 -7.65 13.47 10.54
CA ASP A 216 -6.75 14.51 10.09
C ASP A 216 -7.46 15.87 10.07
N GLY A 217 -6.91 16.82 10.82
CA GLY A 217 -7.52 18.15 10.99
C GLY A 217 -7.37 19.08 9.77
N ALA A 218 -6.55 18.71 8.79
CA ALA A 218 -6.30 19.54 7.63
C ALA A 218 -7.17 19.13 6.43
N ALA A 219 -6.92 17.95 5.87
CA ALA A 219 -7.67 17.44 4.73
C ALA A 219 -7.45 15.94 4.54
N ALA A 220 -8.45 15.26 3.97
CA ALA A 220 -8.28 13.91 3.46
C ALA A 220 -7.31 13.91 2.28
N GLY A 221 -6.48 12.87 2.18
CA GLY A 221 -5.56 12.72 1.06
C GLY A 221 -4.70 11.48 1.17
N SER A 222 -4.14 11.07 0.04
CA SER A 222 -3.19 9.96 -0.03
C SER A 222 -2.07 10.30 -0.99
N GLY A 223 -0.90 9.70 -0.78
CA GLY A 223 0.22 9.91 -1.68
C GLY A 223 1.50 9.27 -1.20
N PHE A 224 2.53 9.49 -2.03
CA PHE A 224 3.90 9.05 -1.78
C PHE A 224 4.87 10.20 -1.98
N ARG A 225 5.99 10.09 -1.29
CA ARG A 225 7.18 10.88 -1.50
C ARG A 225 8.37 9.94 -1.56
N PHE A 226 8.89 9.70 -2.76
CA PHE A 226 10.10 8.91 -3.02
C PHE A 226 11.30 9.84 -2.94
N VAL A 227 12.18 9.59 -1.99
CA VAL A 227 13.36 10.43 -1.73
C VAL A 227 14.59 9.74 -2.28
N GLY A 228 15.10 10.27 -3.36
CA GLY A 228 16.38 9.88 -3.92
C GLY A 228 17.51 10.84 -3.51
N ASP A 229 18.73 10.48 -3.84
CA ASP A 229 19.90 11.31 -3.54
C ASP A 229 20.09 12.47 -4.54
N GLU A 230 19.40 12.46 -5.69
CA GLU A 230 19.43 13.55 -6.69
C GLU A 230 18.13 14.33 -6.78
N ALA A 231 16.97 13.67 -6.60
CA ALA A 231 15.66 14.31 -6.68
C ALA A 231 14.63 13.65 -5.76
N VAL A 232 13.49 14.31 -5.59
CA VAL A 232 12.32 13.79 -4.90
C VAL A 232 11.17 13.66 -5.91
N MET A 233 10.55 12.47 -5.96
CA MET A 233 9.33 12.23 -6.70
C MET A 233 8.14 12.17 -5.73
N SER A 234 7.11 12.95 -5.99
CA SER A 234 5.83 12.91 -5.28
C SER A 234 4.74 12.31 -6.17
N VAL A 235 3.91 11.44 -5.60
CA VAL A 235 2.77 10.80 -6.29
C VAL A 235 1.53 10.99 -5.44
N GLY A 236 0.52 11.63 -6.02
CA GLY A 236 -0.75 11.92 -5.37
C GLY A 236 -1.84 12.18 -6.41
N SER A 237 -2.47 13.35 -6.40
CA SER A 237 -3.38 13.78 -7.49
C SER A 237 -2.66 14.06 -8.82
N ARG A 238 -1.35 14.15 -8.77
CA ARG A 238 -0.42 14.27 -9.91
C ARG A 238 0.91 13.66 -9.50
N VAL A 239 1.76 13.38 -10.48
CA VAL A 239 3.17 13.05 -10.24
C VAL A 239 3.98 14.33 -10.34
N GLY A 240 4.87 14.56 -9.39
CA GLY A 240 5.80 15.69 -9.40
C GLY A 240 7.23 15.21 -9.20
N LEU A 241 8.17 15.75 -9.96
CA LEU A 241 9.60 15.56 -9.76
C LEU A 241 10.22 16.91 -9.39
N THR A 242 10.92 16.95 -8.26
CA THR A 242 11.61 18.13 -7.78
C THR A 242 13.08 17.83 -7.59
N ARG A 243 13.93 18.53 -8.33
CA ARG A 243 15.39 18.43 -8.20
C ARG A 243 15.95 19.75 -7.68
N ARG A 244 16.80 19.64 -6.66
CA ARG A 244 17.57 20.79 -6.14
C ARG A 244 19.04 20.42 -6.08
N ALA A 245 19.89 21.35 -6.50
CA ALA A 245 21.31 21.19 -6.31
C ALA A 245 21.63 21.05 -4.81
N ARG A 246 22.48 20.11 -4.48
CA ARG A 246 22.97 19.92 -3.10
C ARG A 246 23.95 21.03 -2.77
N PRO A 247 23.77 21.85 -1.69
CA PRO A 247 24.76 22.79 -1.26
C PRO A 247 26.07 22.08 -0.91
N THR A 248 27.17 22.45 -1.52
CA THR A 248 28.50 22.05 -1.08
C THR A 248 29.01 23.10 -0.11
N SER A 249 29.00 22.78 1.17
CA SER A 249 29.56 23.63 2.21
C SER A 249 30.77 22.92 2.83
N PRO A 250 31.89 23.60 2.98
CA PRO A 250 33.05 23.02 3.65
C PRO A 250 32.85 22.81 5.15
N GLY A 251 31.66 23.07 5.68
CA GLY A 251 31.30 22.92 7.08
C GLY A 251 31.26 24.27 7.83
N TYR A 252 30.44 24.31 8.89
CA TYR A 252 30.24 25.55 9.66
C TYR A 252 31.43 25.91 10.56
N THR A 253 32.29 24.95 10.92
CA THR A 253 33.45 25.18 11.79
C THR A 253 34.59 25.94 11.11
N ILE A 254 34.58 26.08 9.79
CA ILE A 254 35.63 26.77 9.02
C ILE A 254 35.89 28.20 9.52
N ASN A 255 34.86 28.87 10.00
CA ASN A 255 34.97 30.23 10.54
C ASN A 255 35.77 30.31 11.86
N THR A 256 36.06 29.17 12.49
CA THR A 256 36.91 29.07 13.68
C THR A 256 38.41 28.95 13.34
N PHE A 257 38.76 28.75 12.08
CA PHE A 257 40.14 28.64 11.63
C PHE A 257 40.79 30.04 11.50
N SER A 258 42.14 30.07 11.58
CA SER A 258 42.83 31.31 11.19
C SER A 258 42.60 31.62 9.70
N ASN A 259 42.66 32.87 9.31
CA ASN A 259 42.44 33.30 7.93
C ASN A 259 43.33 32.53 6.91
N GLU A 260 44.55 32.23 7.28
CA GLU A 260 45.49 31.49 6.45
C GLU A 260 45.05 30.02 6.29
N THR A 261 44.69 29.36 7.40
CA THR A 261 44.18 27.99 7.41
C THR A 261 42.85 27.87 6.66
N GLN A 262 41.98 28.83 6.86
CA GLN A 262 40.68 28.87 6.17
C GLN A 262 40.86 28.97 4.65
N LYS A 263 41.77 29.86 4.19
CA LYS A 263 42.06 30.02 2.77
C LYS A 263 42.61 28.74 2.18
N ALA A 264 43.63 28.16 2.80
CA ALA A 264 44.23 26.92 2.33
C ALA A 264 43.23 25.76 2.27
N PHE A 265 42.36 25.66 3.26
CA PHE A 265 41.28 24.67 3.28
C PHE A 265 40.28 24.88 2.14
N LEU A 266 39.86 26.12 1.90
CA LEU A 266 38.90 26.45 0.83
C LEU A 266 39.50 26.19 -0.57
N ASP A 267 40.75 26.51 -0.78
CA ASP A 267 41.45 26.26 -2.04
C ASP A 267 41.53 24.75 -2.32
N ASP A 268 41.88 23.94 -1.33
CA ASP A 268 41.89 22.48 -1.41
C ASP A 268 40.48 21.92 -1.63
N TYR A 269 39.48 22.43 -0.89
CA TYR A 269 38.10 22.00 -1.02
C TYR A 269 37.54 22.28 -2.42
N GLN A 270 37.76 23.47 -2.96
CA GLN A 270 37.33 23.82 -4.31
C GLN A 270 38.02 22.99 -5.39
N SER A 271 39.30 22.65 -5.18
CA SER A 271 40.02 21.73 -6.07
C SER A 271 39.38 20.33 -6.11
N LYS A 272 38.96 19.81 -4.94
CA LYS A 272 38.34 18.49 -4.82
C LYS A 272 36.90 18.47 -5.27
N TYR A 273 36.19 19.61 -5.15
CA TYR A 273 34.78 19.74 -5.44
C TYR A 273 34.49 20.94 -6.38
N PRO A 274 34.97 20.88 -7.63
CA PRO A 274 34.95 22.05 -8.55
C PRO A 274 33.59 22.49 -9.02
N THR A 275 32.52 21.66 -8.84
CA THR A 275 31.18 21.94 -9.29
C THR A 275 30.34 22.78 -8.32
N ALA A 276 30.95 23.31 -7.28
CA ALA A 276 30.32 24.07 -6.22
C ALA A 276 29.82 25.49 -6.61
N ARG A 277 29.60 25.80 -7.86
CA ARG A 277 28.81 26.98 -8.27
C ARG A 277 27.32 26.72 -8.12
N GLN A 278 26.84 26.74 -6.90
CA GLN A 278 25.47 26.32 -6.58
C GLN A 278 24.49 27.46 -6.40
N GLU A 279 24.93 28.67 -6.43
CA GLU A 279 24.08 29.82 -6.08
C GLU A 279 22.97 30.10 -7.10
N LEU A 280 22.97 29.45 -8.25
CA LEU A 280 22.06 29.78 -9.35
C LEU A 280 21.45 28.58 -10.09
N THR A 281 21.54 27.34 -9.57
CA THR A 281 20.80 26.25 -10.23
C THR A 281 19.33 26.35 -9.80
N PRO A 282 18.42 26.68 -10.72
CA PRO A 282 16.99 26.72 -10.41
C PRO A 282 16.51 25.39 -9.88
N THR A 283 15.52 25.40 -8.99
CA THR A 283 14.77 24.18 -8.69
C THR A 283 14.10 23.71 -9.98
N GLU A 284 14.43 22.51 -10.44
CA GLU A 284 13.73 21.90 -11.55
C GLU A 284 12.47 21.21 -11.02
N GLU A 285 11.34 21.58 -11.58
CA GLU A 285 10.05 20.99 -11.24
C GLU A 285 9.37 20.50 -12.53
N GLU A 286 8.90 19.28 -12.50
CA GLU A 286 8.15 18.66 -13.59
C GLU A 286 6.89 18.02 -13.00
N PHE A 287 5.76 18.13 -13.70
CA PHE A 287 4.49 17.60 -13.26
C PHE A 287 3.79 16.84 -14.37
N PHE A 288 3.17 15.72 -14.00
CA PHE A 288 2.29 14.95 -14.86
C PHE A 288 0.94 14.76 -14.16
N SER A 289 -0.16 14.96 -14.89
CA SER A 289 -1.52 14.79 -14.41
C SER A 289 -2.27 13.82 -15.29
N ALA A 290 -3.16 13.04 -14.69
CA ALA A 290 -4.04 12.17 -15.45
C ALA A 290 -4.97 13.00 -16.36
N PRO A 291 -5.40 12.44 -17.50
CA PRO A 291 -6.40 13.08 -18.37
C PRO A 291 -7.71 13.40 -17.63
N ASN A 292 -8.43 14.41 -18.09
CA ASN A 292 -9.74 14.73 -17.54
C ASN A 292 -10.72 13.55 -17.72
N GLY A 293 -11.43 13.20 -16.65
CA GLY A 293 -12.38 12.09 -16.66
C GLY A 293 -11.73 10.69 -16.56
N TYR A 294 -10.44 10.63 -16.33
CA TYR A 294 -9.71 9.37 -16.14
C TYR A 294 -10.22 8.57 -14.92
N SER A 295 -10.26 7.24 -15.07
CA SER A 295 -10.67 6.30 -14.02
C SER A 295 -9.76 5.08 -14.00
N ASP A 296 -8.93 4.98 -12.96
CA ASP A 296 -8.10 3.80 -12.69
C ASP A 296 -8.92 2.54 -12.39
N THR A 297 -10.13 2.72 -11.85
CA THR A 297 -11.06 1.61 -11.61
C THR A 297 -11.51 0.99 -12.93
N LEU A 298 -11.82 1.80 -13.94
CA LEU A 298 -12.19 1.30 -15.26
C LEU A 298 -11.02 0.52 -15.90
N ASP A 299 -9.83 1.10 -15.92
CA ASP A 299 -8.64 0.45 -16.48
C ASP A 299 -8.33 -0.88 -15.77
N HIS A 300 -8.56 -0.92 -14.44
CA HIS A 300 -8.31 -2.13 -13.66
C HIS A 300 -9.31 -3.25 -14.01
N PHE A 301 -10.58 -2.93 -14.20
CA PHE A 301 -11.56 -3.91 -14.68
C PHE A 301 -11.32 -4.30 -16.15
N GLU A 302 -10.91 -3.38 -17.01
CA GLU A 302 -10.53 -3.71 -18.38
C GLU A 302 -9.34 -4.69 -18.40
N ASN A 303 -8.35 -4.51 -17.54
CA ASN A 303 -7.24 -5.45 -17.38
C ASN A 303 -7.75 -6.85 -17.00
N PHE A 304 -8.65 -6.95 -16.01
CA PHE A 304 -9.25 -8.21 -15.60
C PHE A 304 -10.02 -8.90 -16.74
N PHE A 305 -10.93 -8.20 -17.41
CA PHE A 305 -11.72 -8.78 -18.48
C PHE A 305 -10.87 -9.14 -19.72
N ASN A 306 -9.83 -8.37 -20.00
CA ASN A 306 -8.89 -8.71 -21.08
C ASN A 306 -8.07 -9.96 -20.71
N ALA A 307 -7.63 -10.08 -19.47
CA ALA A 307 -6.93 -11.28 -18.98
C ALA A 307 -7.80 -12.54 -19.10
N ILE A 308 -9.11 -12.46 -18.76
CA ILE A 308 -10.06 -13.56 -18.94
C ILE A 308 -10.13 -13.98 -20.41
N ARG A 309 -10.25 -13.04 -21.35
CA ARG A 309 -10.39 -13.32 -22.78
C ARG A 309 -9.11 -13.85 -23.44
N THR A 310 -7.97 -13.32 -23.00
CA THR A 310 -6.68 -13.59 -23.65
C THR A 310 -5.81 -14.60 -22.90
N ARG A 311 -6.15 -14.91 -21.66
CA ARG A 311 -5.34 -15.70 -20.72
C ARG A 311 -3.95 -15.11 -20.47
N GLN A 312 -3.78 -13.80 -20.68
CA GLN A 312 -2.57 -13.07 -20.32
C GLN A 312 -2.59 -12.73 -18.80
N PRO A 313 -1.42 -12.52 -18.18
CA PRO A 313 -1.35 -12.13 -16.78
C PRO A 313 -2.12 -10.84 -16.50
N VAL A 314 -2.66 -10.75 -15.30
CA VAL A 314 -3.23 -9.51 -14.73
C VAL A 314 -2.12 -8.64 -14.13
N VAL A 315 -2.45 -7.38 -13.90
CA VAL A 315 -1.51 -6.43 -13.26
C VAL A 315 -1.22 -6.75 -11.80
N GLU A 316 -2.18 -7.34 -11.10
CA GLU A 316 -2.02 -7.75 -9.68
C GLU A 316 -2.64 -9.13 -9.47
N ASP A 317 -1.83 -10.17 -9.64
CA ASP A 317 -2.18 -11.56 -9.36
C ASP A 317 -2.07 -11.89 -7.85
N ALA A 318 -2.33 -13.14 -7.46
CA ALA A 318 -2.24 -13.55 -6.07
C ALA A 318 -0.83 -13.40 -5.48
N ASN A 319 0.24 -13.54 -6.26
CA ASN A 319 1.61 -13.34 -5.78
C ASN A 319 1.85 -11.86 -5.45
N PHE A 320 1.54 -10.98 -6.40
CA PHE A 320 1.69 -9.54 -6.19
C PHE A 320 0.78 -9.07 -5.05
N GLY A 321 -0.47 -9.51 -5.03
CA GLY A 321 -1.43 -9.18 -3.97
C GLY A 321 -0.96 -9.61 -2.58
N LEU A 322 -0.34 -10.80 -2.44
CA LEU A 322 0.20 -11.26 -1.15
C LEU A 322 1.45 -10.47 -0.72
N ARG A 323 2.32 -10.08 -1.66
CA ARG A 323 3.46 -9.20 -1.38
C ARG A 323 3.01 -7.85 -0.78
N ALA A 324 1.84 -7.35 -1.19
CA ALA A 324 1.25 -6.14 -0.62
C ALA A 324 0.46 -6.40 0.67
N ALA A 325 -0.40 -7.44 0.67
CA ALA A 325 -1.28 -7.75 1.81
C ALA A 325 -0.49 -8.28 3.02
N GLY A 326 0.53 -9.12 2.81
CA GLY A 326 1.33 -9.71 3.88
C GLY A 326 1.89 -8.66 4.86
N PRO A 327 2.73 -7.72 4.42
CA PRO A 327 3.25 -6.67 5.30
C PRO A 327 2.15 -5.74 5.83
N ALA A 328 1.06 -5.51 5.08
CA ALA A 328 -0.07 -4.71 5.56
C ALA A 328 -0.74 -5.35 6.78
N VAL A 329 -1.15 -6.62 6.69
CA VAL A 329 -1.80 -7.32 7.82
C VAL A 329 -0.83 -7.60 8.96
N LEU A 330 0.48 -7.81 8.69
CA LEU A 330 1.50 -7.93 9.72
C LEU A 330 1.74 -6.63 10.50
N SER A 331 1.40 -5.48 9.94
CA SER A 331 1.40 -4.22 10.68
C SER A 331 0.38 -4.23 11.82
N ASN A 332 -0.78 -4.89 11.65
CA ASN A 332 -1.72 -5.11 12.75
C ASN A 332 -1.11 -6.01 13.83
N VAL A 333 -0.48 -7.13 13.42
CA VAL A 333 0.19 -8.04 14.38
C VAL A 333 1.24 -7.29 15.17
N SER A 334 2.11 -6.50 14.50
CA SER A 334 3.11 -5.67 15.15
C SER A 334 2.50 -4.68 16.14
N TYR A 335 1.40 -4.01 15.76
CA TYR A 335 0.69 -3.06 16.61
C TYR A 335 0.08 -3.71 17.85
N PHE A 336 -0.65 -4.83 17.70
CA PHE A 336 -1.32 -5.49 18.83
C PHE A 336 -0.36 -6.21 19.76
N GLU A 337 0.67 -6.86 19.23
CA GLU A 337 1.69 -7.56 19.98
C GLU A 337 2.82 -6.64 20.49
N LYS A 338 2.86 -5.36 20.06
CA LYS A 338 3.85 -4.35 20.43
C LYS A 338 5.30 -4.78 20.19
N LYS A 339 5.52 -5.50 19.10
CA LYS A 339 6.84 -6.00 18.69
C LYS A 339 7.08 -5.86 17.19
N PRO A 340 8.34 -5.76 16.75
CA PRO A 340 8.67 -5.88 15.33
C PRO A 340 8.32 -7.27 14.80
N MET A 341 7.85 -7.32 13.55
CA MET A 341 7.63 -8.54 12.81
C MET A 341 8.71 -8.70 11.73
N ARG A 342 9.03 -9.95 11.39
CA ARG A 342 9.91 -10.28 10.28
C ARG A 342 9.14 -10.96 9.17
N TRP A 343 9.48 -10.62 7.94
CA TRP A 343 8.86 -11.13 6.73
C TRP A 343 9.93 -11.56 5.73
N ASP A 344 9.75 -12.70 5.11
CA ASP A 344 10.54 -13.12 3.95
C ASP A 344 9.77 -12.75 2.66
N PRO A 345 10.17 -11.69 1.96
CA PRO A 345 9.42 -11.25 0.78
C PRO A 345 9.52 -12.24 -0.39
N SER A 346 10.60 -13.02 -0.48
CA SER A 346 10.79 -14.00 -1.55
C SER A 346 9.90 -15.23 -1.37
N ARG A 347 9.70 -15.66 -0.13
CA ARG A 347 8.83 -16.78 0.24
C ARG A 347 7.42 -16.36 0.61
N MET A 348 7.21 -15.07 0.80
CA MET A 348 5.95 -14.47 1.26
C MET A 348 5.45 -15.10 2.58
N GLN A 349 6.35 -15.19 3.57
CA GLN A 349 6.10 -15.88 4.85
C GLN A 349 6.67 -15.08 6.03
N ILE A 350 6.03 -15.27 7.19
CA ILE A 350 6.54 -14.77 8.46
C ILE A 350 7.81 -15.54 8.83
N THR A 351 8.84 -14.84 9.28
CA THR A 351 10.07 -15.46 9.83
C THR A 351 10.21 -15.14 11.32
N MET A 352 10.94 -16.00 12.03
CA MET A 352 11.22 -15.83 13.46
C MET A 352 12.31 -14.76 13.71
#